data_c1db5d4881aa544bc7bd9d3930df9bcb
#
_entry.id   c1db5d4881aa544bc7bd9d3930df9bcb
#
_cell.length_a   1.000
_cell.length_b   1.000
_cell.length_c   1.000
_cell.angle_alpha   90.00
_cell.angle_beta   90.00
_cell.angle_gamma   90.00
#
_symmetry.space_group_name_H-M   'P 1'
#
loop_
_entity.id
_entity.type
_entity.pdbx_description
1 polymer ?
#
loop_
_entity_poly.entity_id
_entity_poly.type
_entity_poly.pdbx_seq_one_letter_code
_entity_poly.pdbx_strand_id
1 'polypeptide(L)'
;MKIMQQLTELELAVFQLQMGFAPADRCVDWAVERLRLDQEGEDLDIVLLASARGVDEVLPLADVIIERYRGAQRLDQQFLAGKYIDELRAAYLAGRESVSSLDAILTRLYPALDYPDWLVMLSRNCEYALDVPDFQQPFELEFDYIASLWAEAGDVGAFERLYDRERSDRQGVPC
;
A
#
# COMPACT_ATOMS: atom_id res chain seq x y z
N MET A 1 -3.00 -19.06 -10.16
CA MET A 1 -1.90 -18.28 -9.55
C MET A 1 -1.80 -16.85 -10.09
N LYS A 2 -1.88 -16.65 -11.39
CA LYS A 2 -1.78 -15.30 -11.99
C LYS A 2 -2.92 -14.33 -11.58
N ILE A 3 -4.17 -14.79 -11.46
CA ILE A 3 -5.33 -13.99 -11.05
C ILE A 3 -5.21 -13.48 -9.61
N MET A 4 -4.68 -14.28 -8.69
CA MET A 4 -4.56 -13.90 -7.27
C MET A 4 -3.56 -12.76 -7.04
N GLN A 5 -2.44 -12.74 -7.78
CA GLN A 5 -1.47 -11.64 -7.70
C GLN A 5 -2.05 -10.35 -8.30
N GLN A 6 -2.76 -10.49 -9.40
CA GLN A 6 -3.43 -9.38 -10.08
C GLN A 6 -4.57 -8.80 -9.24
N LEU A 7 -5.25 -9.62 -8.44
CA LEU A 7 -6.29 -9.17 -7.53
C LEU A 7 -5.73 -8.32 -6.38
N THR A 8 -4.52 -8.60 -5.92
CA THR A 8 -3.83 -7.75 -4.93
C THR A 8 -3.64 -6.32 -5.43
N GLU A 9 -3.37 -6.14 -6.72
CA GLU A 9 -3.27 -4.81 -7.34
C GLU A 9 -4.61 -4.07 -7.32
N LEU A 10 -5.73 -4.76 -7.56
CA LEU A 10 -7.06 -4.16 -7.46
C LEU A 10 -7.41 -3.81 -6.02
N GLU A 11 -7.15 -4.70 -5.06
CA GLU A 11 -7.38 -4.44 -3.63
C GLU A 11 -6.56 -3.25 -3.14
N LEU A 12 -5.31 -3.11 -3.60
CA LEU A 12 -4.46 -1.96 -3.29
C LEU A 12 -5.00 -0.67 -3.92
N ALA A 13 -5.48 -0.72 -5.16
CA ALA A 13 -6.12 0.42 -5.82
C ALA A 13 -7.39 0.87 -5.09
N VAL A 14 -8.22 -0.06 -4.64
CA VAL A 14 -9.42 0.21 -3.81
C VAL A 14 -9.03 0.81 -2.47
N PHE A 15 -8.03 0.26 -1.79
CA PHE A 15 -7.50 0.80 -0.54
C PHE A 15 -7.07 2.27 -0.70
N GLN A 16 -6.28 2.57 -1.73
CA GLN A 16 -5.82 3.93 -2.00
C GLN A 16 -6.96 4.88 -2.36
N LEU A 17 -7.96 4.40 -3.10
CA LEU A 17 -9.16 5.17 -3.43
C LEU A 17 -9.98 5.51 -2.17
N GLN A 18 -10.21 4.53 -1.31
CA GLN A 18 -10.95 4.72 -0.05
C GLN A 18 -10.24 5.67 0.92
N MET A 19 -8.90 5.62 0.94
CA MET A 19 -8.06 6.55 1.71
C MET A 19 -7.95 7.94 1.06
N GLY A 20 -8.41 8.10 -0.18
CA GLY A 20 -8.28 9.35 -0.93
C GLY A 20 -6.84 9.66 -1.38
N PHE A 21 -6.01 8.63 -1.56
CA PHE A 21 -4.63 8.74 -2.05
C PHE A 21 -4.51 8.57 -3.56
N ALA A 22 -5.49 7.94 -4.20
CA ALA A 22 -5.53 7.73 -5.64
C ALA A 22 -6.93 7.94 -6.22
N PRO A 23 -7.04 8.35 -7.50
CA PRO A 23 -8.31 8.46 -8.19
C PRO A 23 -8.92 7.07 -8.50
N ALA A 24 -10.22 7.05 -8.84
CA ALA A 24 -10.94 5.86 -9.27
C ALA A 24 -10.35 5.23 -10.55
N ASP A 25 -9.69 6.03 -11.38
CA ASP A 25 -9.08 5.62 -12.65
C ASP A 25 -8.11 4.44 -12.48
N ARG A 26 -7.44 4.32 -11.34
CA ARG A 26 -6.52 3.21 -11.07
C ARG A 26 -7.21 1.85 -11.06
N CYS A 27 -8.45 1.76 -10.55
CA CYS A 27 -9.25 0.54 -10.62
C CYS A 27 -9.73 0.27 -12.05
N VAL A 28 -10.09 1.32 -12.79
CA VAL A 28 -10.48 1.23 -14.20
C VAL A 28 -9.31 0.75 -15.05
N ASP A 29 -8.13 1.30 -14.88
CA ASP A 29 -6.91 0.90 -15.58
C ASP A 29 -6.57 -0.57 -15.34
N TRP A 30 -6.76 -1.05 -14.11
CA TRP A 30 -6.61 -2.47 -13.80
C TRP A 30 -7.55 -3.34 -14.65
N ALA A 31 -8.82 -2.97 -14.76
CA ALA A 31 -9.81 -3.70 -15.56
C ALA A 31 -9.49 -3.62 -17.07
N VAL A 32 -9.13 -2.45 -17.57
CA VAL A 32 -8.70 -2.26 -18.97
C VAL A 32 -7.52 -3.16 -19.31
N GLU A 33 -6.55 -3.29 -18.41
CA GLU A 33 -5.40 -4.16 -18.65
C GLU A 33 -5.80 -5.64 -18.69
N ARG A 34 -6.81 -6.07 -17.90
CA ARG A 34 -7.36 -7.44 -18.00
C ARG A 34 -8.00 -7.69 -19.37
N LEU A 35 -8.77 -6.73 -19.89
CA LEU A 35 -9.36 -6.82 -21.25
C LEU A 35 -8.29 -6.89 -22.34
N ARG A 36 -7.23 -6.08 -22.22
CA ARG A 36 -6.12 -6.11 -23.20
C ARG A 36 -5.39 -7.45 -23.25
N LEU A 37 -5.39 -8.18 -22.16
CA LEU A 37 -4.70 -9.47 -22.00
C LEU A 37 -5.64 -10.67 -22.16
N ASP A 38 -6.90 -10.47 -22.55
CA ASP A 38 -7.96 -11.50 -22.62
C ASP A 38 -8.05 -12.31 -21.31
N GLN A 39 -8.02 -11.61 -20.15
CA GLN A 39 -8.00 -12.21 -18.83
C GLN A 39 -9.30 -12.03 -18.06
N GLU A 40 -10.30 -11.35 -18.61
CA GLU A 40 -11.62 -11.15 -18.02
C GLU A 40 -12.47 -12.44 -18.02
N GLY A 41 -12.20 -13.33 -18.95
CA GLY A 41 -13.00 -14.56 -19.12
C GLY A 41 -14.48 -14.23 -19.41
N GLU A 42 -15.39 -14.82 -18.64
CA GLU A 42 -16.83 -14.54 -18.69
C GLU A 42 -17.29 -13.50 -17.66
N ASP A 43 -16.36 -12.82 -16.98
CA ASP A 43 -16.67 -11.87 -15.91
C ASP A 43 -17.06 -10.50 -16.48
N LEU A 44 -18.37 -10.30 -16.58
CA LEU A 44 -18.94 -9.04 -17.06
C LEU A 44 -18.65 -7.84 -16.13
N ASP A 45 -18.42 -8.05 -14.83
CA ASP A 45 -18.12 -6.96 -13.90
C ASP A 45 -16.76 -6.35 -14.18
N ILE A 46 -15.79 -7.13 -14.67
CA ILE A 46 -14.50 -6.60 -15.17
C ILE A 46 -14.72 -5.70 -16.39
N VAL A 47 -15.60 -6.11 -17.31
CA VAL A 47 -15.95 -5.29 -18.50
C VAL A 47 -16.64 -4.00 -18.10
N LEU A 48 -17.57 -4.07 -17.13
CA LEU A 48 -18.27 -2.90 -16.58
C LEU A 48 -17.29 -1.97 -15.85
N LEU A 49 -16.40 -2.51 -15.03
CA LEU A 49 -15.38 -1.72 -14.32
C LEU A 49 -14.47 -0.96 -15.29
N ALA A 50 -14.10 -1.56 -16.43
CA ALA A 50 -13.27 -0.91 -17.43
C ALA A 50 -13.92 0.32 -18.09
N SER A 51 -15.25 0.45 -18.00
CA SER A 51 -16.04 1.57 -18.52
C SER A 51 -16.63 2.48 -17.43
N ALA A 52 -16.45 2.13 -16.16
CA ALA A 52 -17.02 2.85 -15.02
C ALA A 52 -16.39 4.23 -14.84
N ARG A 53 -17.16 5.16 -14.27
CA ARG A 53 -16.74 6.54 -14.05
C ARG A 53 -17.02 6.98 -12.63
N GLY A 54 -16.00 7.55 -11.99
CA GLY A 54 -16.13 8.07 -10.64
C GLY A 54 -16.23 7.00 -9.57
N VAL A 55 -16.13 7.44 -8.33
CA VAL A 55 -16.06 6.55 -7.15
C VAL A 55 -17.31 5.71 -6.97
N ASP A 56 -18.47 6.31 -7.21
CA ASP A 56 -19.79 5.68 -6.96
C ASP A 56 -20.08 4.47 -7.86
N GLU A 57 -19.50 4.46 -9.08
CA GLU A 57 -19.60 3.31 -9.98
C GLU A 57 -18.47 2.31 -9.77
N VAL A 58 -17.26 2.79 -9.52
CA VAL A 58 -16.05 1.98 -9.45
C VAL A 58 -16.01 1.11 -8.20
N LEU A 59 -16.28 1.68 -7.01
CA LEU A 59 -16.16 0.94 -5.75
C LEU A 59 -17.07 -0.29 -5.68
N PRO A 60 -18.38 -0.19 -6.00
CA PRO A 60 -19.25 -1.37 -5.95
C PRO A 60 -18.83 -2.49 -6.91
N LEU A 61 -18.36 -2.13 -8.12
CA LEU A 61 -17.89 -3.12 -9.10
C LEU A 61 -16.60 -3.78 -8.65
N ALA A 62 -15.63 -2.99 -8.18
CA ALA A 62 -14.37 -3.52 -7.65
C ALA A 62 -14.61 -4.44 -6.45
N ASP A 63 -15.51 -4.06 -5.53
CA ASP A 63 -15.88 -4.88 -4.36
C ASP A 63 -16.50 -6.22 -4.77
N VAL A 64 -17.40 -6.24 -5.74
CA VAL A 64 -18.01 -7.48 -6.25
C VAL A 64 -16.96 -8.41 -6.87
N ILE A 65 -16.03 -7.86 -7.64
CA ILE A 65 -14.92 -8.62 -8.24
C ILE A 65 -14.03 -9.21 -7.15
N ILE A 66 -13.61 -8.39 -6.17
CA ILE A 66 -12.76 -8.84 -5.06
C ILE A 66 -13.47 -9.94 -4.26
N GLU A 67 -14.73 -9.75 -3.91
CA GLU A 67 -15.50 -10.75 -3.15
C GLU A 67 -15.66 -12.07 -3.92
N ARG A 68 -15.88 -12.02 -5.23
CA ARG A 68 -16.00 -13.23 -6.07
C ARG A 68 -14.73 -14.07 -6.06
N TYR A 69 -13.56 -13.45 -6.15
CA TYR A 69 -12.30 -14.17 -6.28
C TYR A 69 -11.57 -14.41 -4.95
N ARG A 70 -11.77 -13.58 -3.95
CA ARG A 70 -11.20 -13.71 -2.59
C ARG A 70 -12.14 -14.37 -1.59
N GLY A 71 -13.44 -14.23 -1.77
CA GLY A 71 -14.42 -14.61 -0.77
C GLY A 71 -14.26 -13.80 0.52
N ALA A 72 -14.35 -14.48 1.65
CA ALA A 72 -14.16 -13.86 2.97
C ALA A 72 -12.68 -13.54 3.31
N GLN A 73 -11.73 -13.93 2.45
CA GLN A 73 -10.29 -13.75 2.68
C GLN A 73 -9.75 -12.47 2.05
N ARG A 74 -10.40 -11.34 2.30
CA ARG A 74 -9.86 -10.03 1.88
C ARG A 74 -8.50 -9.79 2.54
N LEU A 75 -7.62 -9.05 1.84
CA LEU A 75 -6.33 -8.68 2.40
C LEU A 75 -6.52 -7.72 3.57
N ASP A 76 -5.67 -7.89 4.58
CA ASP A 76 -5.63 -7.02 5.75
C ASP A 76 -5.26 -5.59 5.37
N GLN A 77 -5.85 -4.60 6.04
CA GLN A 77 -5.60 -3.18 5.77
C GLN A 77 -4.15 -2.78 6.06
N GLN A 78 -3.52 -3.37 7.08
CA GLN A 78 -2.10 -3.12 7.35
C GLN A 78 -1.20 -3.71 6.27
N PHE A 79 -1.55 -4.88 5.72
CA PHE A 79 -0.83 -5.46 4.59
C PHE A 79 -0.92 -4.58 3.34
N LEU A 80 -2.11 -4.08 3.00
CA LEU A 80 -2.31 -3.16 1.88
C LEU A 80 -1.54 -1.84 2.10
N ALA A 81 -1.57 -1.31 3.31
CA ALA A 81 -0.78 -0.14 3.68
C ALA A 81 0.73 -0.39 3.54
N GLY A 82 1.21 -1.55 3.95
CA GLY A 82 2.61 -1.94 3.77
C GLY A 82 3.02 -2.00 2.29
N LYS A 83 2.19 -2.58 1.43
CA LYS A 83 2.43 -2.56 -0.03
C LYS A 83 2.39 -1.14 -0.60
N TYR A 84 1.53 -0.29 -0.07
CA TYR A 84 1.51 1.13 -0.44
C TYR A 84 2.78 1.86 0.00
N ILE A 85 3.33 1.58 1.18
CA ILE A 85 4.62 2.12 1.64
C ILE A 85 5.75 1.74 0.67
N ASP A 86 5.78 0.51 0.17
CA ASP A 86 6.76 0.09 -0.83
C ASP A 86 6.61 0.87 -2.16
N GLU A 87 5.38 1.07 -2.64
CA GLU A 87 5.11 1.92 -3.81
C GLU A 87 5.55 3.38 -3.59
N LEU A 88 5.27 3.95 -2.42
CA LEU A 88 5.66 5.31 -2.05
C LEU A 88 7.19 5.46 -2.03
N ARG A 89 7.89 4.46 -1.51
CA ARG A 89 9.35 4.47 -1.53
C ARG A 89 9.91 4.46 -2.95
N ALA A 90 9.38 3.61 -3.82
CA ALA A 90 9.75 3.60 -5.24
C ALA A 90 9.46 4.94 -5.93
N ALA A 91 8.33 5.57 -5.60
CA ALA A 91 7.97 6.89 -6.12
C ALA A 91 8.90 8.00 -5.60
N TYR A 92 9.28 7.95 -4.32
CA TYR A 92 10.23 8.89 -3.72
C TYR A 92 11.61 8.78 -4.37
N LEU A 93 12.15 7.59 -4.55
CA LEU A 93 13.43 7.36 -5.24
C LEU A 93 13.41 7.82 -6.70
N ALA A 94 12.26 7.73 -7.35
CA ALA A 94 12.05 8.23 -8.72
C ALA A 94 11.80 9.74 -8.81
N GLY A 95 11.79 10.46 -7.67
CA GLY A 95 11.51 11.89 -7.59
C GLY A 95 10.06 12.29 -7.87
N ARG A 96 9.12 11.35 -7.80
CA ARG A 96 7.68 11.59 -7.97
C ARG A 96 6.98 11.98 -6.67
N GLU A 97 7.57 11.64 -5.54
CA GLU A 97 7.15 12.04 -4.20
C GLU A 97 8.25 12.87 -3.52
N SER A 98 7.84 13.78 -2.64
CA SER A 98 8.71 14.58 -1.80
C SER A 98 8.50 14.25 -0.32
N VAL A 99 9.40 14.67 0.55
CA VAL A 99 9.20 14.54 2.01
C VAL A 99 7.88 15.18 2.43
N SER A 100 7.52 16.34 1.87
CA SER A 100 6.27 17.03 2.19
C SER A 100 5.03 16.26 1.74
N SER A 101 5.02 15.66 0.54
CA SER A 101 3.90 14.83 0.09
C SER A 101 3.79 13.54 0.89
N LEU A 102 4.92 12.92 1.24
CA LEU A 102 4.95 11.73 2.09
C LEU A 102 4.44 12.02 3.51
N ASP A 103 4.82 13.16 4.10
CA ASP A 103 4.33 13.55 5.42
C ASP A 103 2.80 13.71 5.43
N ALA A 104 2.23 14.34 4.41
CA ALA A 104 0.78 14.48 4.27
C ALA A 104 0.07 13.11 4.15
N ILE A 105 0.68 12.14 3.47
CA ILE A 105 0.16 10.77 3.35
C ILE A 105 0.28 10.03 4.68
N LEU A 106 1.45 10.03 5.30
CA LEU A 106 1.72 9.31 6.55
C LEU A 106 0.88 9.83 7.72
N THR A 107 0.68 11.16 7.81
CA THR A 107 -0.19 11.80 8.81
C THR A 107 -1.64 11.33 8.71
N ARG A 108 -2.13 10.98 7.52
CA ARG A 108 -3.47 10.43 7.32
C ARG A 108 -3.51 8.92 7.51
N LEU A 109 -2.46 8.23 7.08
CA LEU A 109 -2.39 6.77 7.11
C LEU A 109 -2.27 6.25 8.55
N TYR A 110 -1.46 6.88 9.38
CA TYR A 110 -1.17 6.44 10.74
C TYR A 110 -2.41 6.29 11.63
N PRO A 111 -3.29 7.31 11.78
CA PRO A 111 -4.52 7.13 12.54
C PRO A 111 -5.55 6.22 11.85
N ALA A 112 -5.58 6.18 10.51
CA ALA A 112 -6.51 5.33 9.77
C ALA A 112 -6.25 3.83 9.97
N LEU A 113 -5.02 3.46 10.34
CA LEU A 113 -4.60 2.09 10.66
C LEU A 113 -4.61 1.79 12.16
N ASP A 114 -5.21 2.65 12.99
CA ASP A 114 -5.22 2.53 14.45
C ASP A 114 -3.81 2.55 15.09
N TYR A 115 -2.95 3.45 14.60
CA TYR A 115 -1.63 3.75 15.17
C TYR A 115 -0.67 2.55 15.28
N PRO A 116 -0.37 1.84 14.20
CA PRO A 116 0.50 0.67 14.27
C PRO A 116 1.94 1.05 14.64
N ASP A 117 2.57 0.23 15.48
CA ASP A 117 3.92 0.48 16.01
C ASP A 117 4.98 0.65 14.91
N TRP A 118 4.87 -0.10 13.84
CA TRP A 118 5.83 -0.07 12.73
C TRP A 118 5.83 1.26 11.95
N LEU A 119 4.75 2.04 12.05
CA LEU A 119 4.61 3.30 11.32
C LEU A 119 5.04 4.52 12.17
N VAL A 120 5.19 4.35 13.49
CA VAL A 120 5.51 5.44 14.44
C VAL A 120 6.78 6.19 14.04
N MET A 121 7.89 5.46 13.89
CA MET A 121 9.19 6.07 13.61
C MET A 121 9.28 6.62 12.20
N LEU A 122 8.67 5.95 11.23
CA LEU A 122 8.62 6.42 9.86
C LEU A 122 7.86 7.75 9.76
N SER A 123 6.67 7.84 10.33
CA SER A 123 5.86 9.07 10.35
C SER A 123 6.59 10.21 11.06
N ARG A 124 7.15 9.93 12.24
CA ARG A 124 7.86 10.93 13.05
C ARG A 124 9.13 11.45 12.38
N ASN A 125 9.93 10.58 11.81
CA ASN A 125 11.14 10.99 11.11
C ASN A 125 10.82 11.78 9.85
N CYS A 126 9.72 11.45 9.15
CA CYS A 126 9.24 12.21 7.99
C CYS A 126 8.84 13.64 8.39
N GLU A 127 8.08 13.80 9.47
CA GLU A 127 7.69 15.11 10.02
C GLU A 127 8.93 15.95 10.36
N TYR A 128 9.91 15.36 11.07
CA TYR A 128 11.13 16.09 11.43
C TYR A 128 12.00 16.46 10.22
N ALA A 129 12.01 15.63 9.18
CA ALA A 129 12.77 15.91 7.96
C ALA A 129 12.24 17.13 7.17
N LEU A 130 10.99 17.58 7.44
CA LEU A 130 10.47 18.82 6.87
C LEU A 130 11.18 20.07 7.40
N ASP A 131 11.48 20.09 8.69
CA ASP A 131 11.95 21.28 9.39
C ASP A 131 13.46 21.21 9.73
N VAL A 132 14.01 19.99 9.82
CA VAL A 132 15.39 19.74 10.26
C VAL A 132 16.16 18.97 9.17
N PRO A 133 17.09 19.62 8.44
CA PRO A 133 17.85 18.99 7.36
C PRO A 133 18.60 17.72 7.79
N ASP A 134 19.08 17.66 9.02
CA ASP A 134 19.82 16.50 9.56
C ASP A 134 18.94 15.27 9.76
N PHE A 135 17.61 15.42 9.72
CA PHE A 135 16.65 14.30 9.81
C PHE A 135 16.32 13.65 8.46
N GLN A 136 16.76 14.17 7.35
CA GLN A 136 16.50 13.54 6.05
C GLN A 136 17.11 12.14 5.99
N GLN A 137 18.35 11.96 6.39
CA GLN A 137 19.01 10.65 6.42
C GLN A 137 18.34 9.65 7.38
N PRO A 138 18.04 9.99 8.65
CA PRO A 138 17.25 9.12 9.53
C PRO A 138 15.88 8.72 8.95
N PHE A 139 15.19 9.63 8.29
CA PHE A 139 13.93 9.34 7.61
C PHE A 139 14.14 8.34 6.46
N GLU A 140 15.10 8.57 5.58
CA GLU A 140 15.38 7.68 4.44
C GLU A 140 15.79 6.28 4.89
N LEU A 141 16.59 6.16 5.94
CA LEU A 141 16.99 4.86 6.51
C LEU A 141 15.80 4.10 7.08
N GLU A 142 14.90 4.77 7.81
CA GLU A 142 13.70 4.14 8.35
C GLU A 142 12.73 3.77 7.22
N PHE A 143 12.60 4.62 6.20
CA PHE A 143 11.78 4.35 5.04
C PHE A 143 12.26 3.11 4.27
N ASP A 144 13.56 3.03 4.01
CA ASP A 144 14.18 1.86 3.38
C ASP A 144 13.94 0.59 4.18
N TYR A 145 14.12 0.67 5.49
CA TYR A 145 13.93 -0.44 6.41
C TYR A 145 12.49 -0.97 6.39
N ILE A 146 11.52 -0.11 6.65
CA ILE A 146 10.10 -0.50 6.69
C ILE A 146 9.60 -1.00 5.34
N ALA A 147 9.95 -0.30 4.24
CA ALA A 147 9.56 -0.71 2.90
C ALA A 147 10.14 -2.09 2.53
N SER A 148 11.41 -2.36 2.87
CA SER A 148 12.04 -3.65 2.59
C SER A 148 11.37 -4.81 3.34
N LEU A 149 10.98 -4.61 4.59
CA LEU A 149 10.24 -5.62 5.35
C LEU A 149 8.88 -5.93 4.73
N TRP A 150 8.14 -4.91 4.28
CA TRP A 150 6.86 -5.10 3.60
C TRP A 150 7.00 -5.70 2.20
N ALA A 151 8.08 -5.40 1.49
CA ALA A 151 8.37 -6.03 0.20
C ALA A 151 8.58 -7.55 0.36
N GLU A 152 9.28 -7.98 1.42
CA GLU A 152 9.54 -9.39 1.74
C GLU A 152 8.31 -10.11 2.32
N ALA A 153 7.50 -9.42 3.13
CA ALA A 153 6.39 -10.03 3.84
C ALA A 153 5.24 -10.44 2.90
N GLY A 154 4.79 -11.67 3.03
CA GLY A 154 3.62 -12.19 2.31
C GLY A 154 2.28 -11.91 3.00
N ASP A 155 2.31 -11.57 4.29
CA ASP A 155 1.16 -11.22 5.13
C ASP A 155 1.62 -10.42 6.37
N VAL A 156 0.65 -9.93 7.16
CA VAL A 156 0.93 -9.15 8.39
C VAL A 156 1.74 -9.96 9.40
N GLY A 157 1.41 -11.24 9.61
CA GLY A 157 2.14 -12.09 10.56
C GLY A 157 3.59 -12.34 10.15
N ALA A 158 3.86 -12.45 8.84
CA ALA A 158 5.23 -12.53 8.33
C ALA A 158 5.99 -11.23 8.58
N PHE A 159 5.35 -10.08 8.34
CA PHE A 159 5.94 -8.78 8.64
C PHE A 159 6.28 -8.63 10.13
N GLU A 160 5.34 -8.95 11.03
CA GLU A 160 5.56 -8.86 12.48
C GLU A 160 6.76 -9.70 12.91
N ARG A 161 6.89 -10.93 12.42
CA ARG A 161 8.05 -11.80 12.73
C ARG A 161 9.39 -11.20 12.26
N LEU A 162 9.41 -10.58 11.08
CA LEU A 162 10.60 -9.90 10.56
C LEU A 162 10.95 -8.68 11.41
N TYR A 163 9.95 -7.86 11.69
CA TYR A 163 10.09 -6.63 12.48
C TYR A 163 10.58 -6.89 13.89
N ASP A 164 10.00 -7.89 14.59
CA ASP A 164 10.38 -8.26 15.96
C ASP A 164 11.79 -8.87 16.02
N ARG A 165 12.17 -9.69 15.05
CA ARG A 165 13.51 -10.29 14.97
C ARG A 165 14.58 -9.21 14.89
N GLU A 166 14.44 -8.25 13.99
CA GLU A 166 15.42 -7.20 13.83
C GLU A 166 15.43 -6.20 15.00
N ARG A 167 14.29 -5.96 15.63
CA ARG A 167 14.20 -5.15 16.83
C ARG A 167 14.95 -5.79 18.00
N SER A 168 14.88 -7.11 18.15
CA SER A 168 15.62 -7.87 19.14
C SER A 168 17.14 -7.85 18.90
N ASP A 169 17.54 -7.96 17.64
CA ASP A 169 18.96 -7.90 17.25
C ASP A 169 19.57 -6.50 17.50
N ARG A 170 18.79 -5.43 17.30
CA ARG A 170 19.22 -4.05 17.60
C ARG A 170 19.34 -3.76 19.09
N GLN A 171 18.52 -4.42 19.94
CA GLN A 171 18.58 -4.27 21.42
C GLN A 171 19.62 -5.15 22.07
N GLY A 172 20.12 -6.19 21.39
CA GLY A 172 21.11 -7.16 21.87
C GLY A 172 22.56 -6.77 21.68
N VAL A 173 22.90 -5.57 21.19
CA VAL A 173 24.26 -5.07 21.11
C VAL A 173 24.65 -4.49 22.47
N PRO A 174 25.47 -5.19 23.29
CA PRO A 174 25.99 -4.59 24.53
C PRO A 174 26.98 -3.46 24.17
N CYS A 175 26.81 -2.34 24.85
CA CYS A 175 27.78 -1.24 24.83
C CYS A 175 29.16 -1.70 25.31
#